data_7240882fa9d2d5ed7ea7c186c8e2bece
#
_entry.id   7240882fa9d2d5ed7ea7c186c8e2bece
#
_cell.length_a   1.000
_cell.length_b   1.000
_cell.length_c   1.000
_cell.angle_alpha   90.00
_cell.angle_beta   90.00
_cell.angle_gamma   90.00
#
_symmetry.space_group_name_H-M   'P 1'
#
loop_
_entity.id
_entity.type
_entity.pdbx_description
1 polymer ?
#
loop_
_entity_poly.entity_id
_entity_poly.type
_entity_poly.pdbx_seq_one_letter_code
_entity_poly.pdbx_strand_id
1 'polypeptide(L)'
;MAGSGTTGHSVLSLNDKDSGHRKFILCTNNEVNNDKGLKIATDVCYPRIEKVIKGYKNLKGEKVEGLGGNLKYFKTDFVDYDEPTDRNKIKLTKQATEMLCIKEGTFEKVVDNEGFKIFKNLHHYTGIIWDQTAIPTFKKVIKDIKAKFSVYIFSLGDETFDDEFKDVKQKIQLSPIPEA
;
A
#
# COMPACT_ATOMS: atom_id res chain seq x y z
N MET A 1 -5.85 -14.90 11.16
CA MET A 1 -4.70 -14.36 11.91
C MET A 1 -3.42 -14.95 11.37
N ALA A 2 -2.40 -14.15 11.23
CA ALA A 2 -1.08 -14.64 10.86
C ALA A 2 -0.37 -15.24 12.08
N GLY A 3 0.10 -16.46 11.93
CA GLY A 3 1.04 -17.05 12.87
C GLY A 3 2.46 -16.98 12.30
N SER A 4 3.07 -18.11 12.04
CA SER A 4 4.44 -18.21 11.52
C SER A 4 4.62 -17.85 10.05
N GLY A 5 3.61 -17.35 9.33
CA GLY A 5 3.69 -17.00 7.91
C GLY A 5 3.56 -18.18 6.94
N THR A 6 3.07 -19.33 7.39
CA THR A 6 2.91 -20.53 6.53
C THR A 6 2.02 -20.25 5.32
N THR A 7 0.92 -19.53 5.49
CA THR A 7 0.01 -19.15 4.40
C THR A 7 0.72 -18.33 3.32
N GLY A 8 1.51 -17.32 3.71
CA GLY A 8 2.27 -16.51 2.75
C GLY A 8 3.30 -17.35 1.99
N HIS A 9 4.01 -18.25 2.69
CA HIS A 9 4.93 -19.18 2.06
C HIS A 9 4.20 -20.09 1.05
N SER A 10 3.04 -20.66 1.42
CA SER A 10 2.26 -21.51 0.51
C SER A 10 1.79 -20.75 -0.73
N VAL A 11 1.37 -19.50 -0.59
CA VAL A 11 0.98 -18.66 -1.74
C VAL A 11 2.15 -18.41 -2.68
N LEU A 12 3.34 -18.09 -2.15
CA LEU A 12 4.56 -17.91 -2.95
C LEU A 12 4.93 -19.21 -3.67
N SER A 13 4.88 -20.35 -2.99
CA SER A 13 5.17 -21.68 -3.59
C SER A 13 4.18 -22.06 -4.70
N LEU A 14 2.90 -21.72 -4.53
CA LEU A 14 1.90 -21.96 -5.58
C LEU A 14 2.13 -21.06 -6.79
N ASN A 15 2.46 -19.79 -6.57
CA ASN A 15 2.76 -18.86 -7.66
C ASN A 15 3.99 -19.30 -8.45
N ASP A 16 5.03 -19.78 -7.78
CA ASP A 16 6.23 -20.32 -8.44
C ASP A 16 5.89 -21.57 -9.25
N LYS A 17 5.07 -22.46 -8.69
CA LYS A 17 4.70 -23.73 -9.33
C LYS A 17 3.84 -23.57 -10.59
N ASP A 18 2.91 -22.61 -10.61
CA ASP A 18 1.93 -22.46 -11.69
C ASP A 18 2.02 -21.08 -12.39
N SER A 19 3.10 -20.31 -12.14
CA SER A 19 3.28 -18.93 -12.64
C SER A 19 2.11 -18.01 -12.30
N GLY A 20 1.45 -18.25 -11.16
CA GLY A 20 0.30 -17.49 -10.69
C GLY A 20 0.69 -16.13 -10.11
N HIS A 21 -0.30 -15.24 -9.96
CA HIS A 21 -0.13 -13.88 -9.44
C HIS A 21 -0.98 -13.64 -8.18
N ARG A 22 -1.13 -14.66 -7.35
CA ARG A 22 -1.88 -14.56 -6.10
C ARG A 22 -1.18 -13.60 -5.13
N LYS A 23 -1.98 -12.84 -4.40
CA LYS A 23 -1.53 -11.96 -3.34
C LYS A 23 -1.95 -12.51 -1.99
N PHE A 24 -1.25 -12.13 -0.92
CA PHE A 24 -1.64 -12.43 0.44
C PHE A 24 -1.53 -11.18 1.32
N ILE A 25 -2.36 -11.13 2.34
CA ILE A 25 -2.30 -10.17 3.44
C ILE A 25 -2.31 -10.97 4.73
N LEU A 26 -1.30 -10.76 5.56
CA LEU A 26 -1.16 -11.44 6.85
C LEU A 26 -1.28 -10.40 7.97
N CYS A 27 -2.29 -10.57 8.82
CA CYS A 27 -2.55 -9.66 9.94
C CYS A 27 -2.29 -10.37 11.27
N THR A 28 -1.62 -9.69 12.19
CA THR A 28 -1.39 -10.15 13.55
C THR A 28 -1.17 -8.95 14.48
N ASN A 29 -1.44 -9.12 15.76
CA ASN A 29 -1.24 -8.10 16.79
C ASN A 29 0.22 -7.94 17.22
N ASN A 30 1.14 -8.73 16.68
CA ASN A 30 2.56 -8.70 16.98
C ASN A 30 2.89 -8.85 18.49
N GLU A 31 2.04 -9.52 19.24
CA GLU A 31 2.26 -9.79 20.66
C GLU A 31 3.37 -10.82 20.87
N VAL A 32 3.98 -10.74 22.05
CA VAL A 32 4.87 -11.80 22.56
C VAL A 32 3.99 -12.95 23.02
N ASN A 33 3.96 -14.02 22.27
CA ASN A 33 3.05 -15.13 22.50
C ASN A 33 3.76 -16.47 22.69
N ASN A 34 4.95 -16.45 23.27
CA ASN A 34 5.72 -17.66 23.51
C ASN A 34 6.76 -17.45 24.61
N ASP A 35 7.23 -18.56 25.21
CA ASP A 35 8.22 -18.57 26.28
C ASP A 35 9.58 -17.97 25.89
N LYS A 36 9.83 -17.76 24.60
CA LYS A 36 11.08 -17.18 24.06
C LYS A 36 11.04 -15.67 23.92
N GLY A 37 9.93 -15.01 24.25
CA GLY A 37 9.79 -13.57 24.13
C GLY A 37 9.74 -13.04 22.69
N LEU A 38 9.51 -13.90 21.68
CA LEU A 38 9.51 -13.52 20.26
C LEU A 38 8.17 -12.89 19.87
N LYS A 39 8.23 -11.80 19.12
CA LYS A 39 7.08 -11.16 18.50
C LYS A 39 6.72 -11.84 17.18
N ILE A 40 5.48 -12.24 17.04
CA ILE A 40 5.04 -13.10 15.90
C ILE A 40 5.25 -12.44 14.54
N ALA A 41 4.92 -11.17 14.38
CA ALA A 41 5.08 -10.51 13.08
C ALA A 41 6.54 -10.26 12.73
N THR A 42 7.27 -9.58 13.62
CA THR A 42 8.62 -9.06 13.32
C THR A 42 9.71 -10.11 13.42
N ASP A 43 9.58 -11.06 14.35
CA ASP A 43 10.68 -11.97 14.67
C ASP A 43 10.47 -13.37 14.06
N VAL A 44 9.24 -13.68 13.61
CA VAL A 44 8.89 -15.00 13.06
C VAL A 44 8.33 -14.91 11.66
N CYS A 45 7.19 -14.24 11.47
CA CYS A 45 6.45 -14.24 10.21
C CYS A 45 7.22 -13.53 9.09
N TYR A 46 7.59 -12.28 9.32
CA TYR A 46 8.29 -11.45 8.34
C TYR A 46 9.64 -12.05 7.91
N PRO A 47 10.56 -12.41 8.83
CA PRO A 47 11.83 -13.00 8.44
C PRO A 47 11.69 -14.33 7.70
N ARG A 48 10.67 -15.13 8.04
CA ARG A 48 10.39 -16.37 7.31
C ARG A 48 10.02 -16.09 5.86
N ILE A 49 9.06 -15.19 5.62
CA ILE A 49 8.63 -14.87 4.25
C ILE A 49 9.77 -14.21 3.46
N GLU A 50 10.52 -13.31 4.10
CA GLU A 50 11.70 -12.69 3.48
C GLU A 50 12.72 -13.72 3.01
N LYS A 51 13.03 -14.73 3.85
CA LYS A 51 13.92 -15.84 3.49
C LYS A 51 13.37 -16.67 2.33
N VAL A 52 12.06 -16.94 2.32
CA VAL A 52 11.42 -17.68 1.22
C VAL A 52 11.54 -16.91 -0.10
N ILE A 53 11.40 -15.60 -0.07
CA ILE A 53 11.54 -14.73 -1.25
C ILE A 53 13.00 -14.68 -1.74
N LYS A 54 13.97 -14.51 -0.82
CA LYS A 54 15.38 -14.29 -1.14
C LYS A 54 16.20 -15.59 -1.32
N GLY A 55 15.70 -16.70 -0.80
CA GLY A 55 16.44 -17.93 -0.61
C GLY A 55 17.16 -17.98 0.73
N TYR A 56 17.54 -19.17 1.17
CA TYR A 56 18.17 -19.41 2.45
C TYR A 56 19.01 -20.69 2.45
N LYS A 57 19.81 -20.90 3.48
CA LYS A 57 20.45 -22.19 3.75
C LYS A 57 19.58 -22.97 4.74
N ASN A 58 19.25 -24.22 4.40
CA ASN A 58 18.51 -25.10 5.28
C ASN A 58 19.38 -25.62 6.45
N LEU A 59 18.79 -26.40 7.35
CA LEU A 59 19.51 -26.96 8.52
C LEU A 59 20.67 -27.90 8.14
N LYS A 60 20.67 -28.42 6.92
CA LYS A 60 21.75 -29.26 6.39
C LYS A 60 22.85 -28.45 5.70
N GLY A 61 22.72 -27.12 5.66
CA GLY A 61 23.65 -26.21 4.98
C GLY A 61 23.44 -26.10 3.47
N GLU A 62 22.44 -26.78 2.90
CA GLU A 62 22.11 -26.74 1.48
C GLU A 62 21.42 -25.42 1.13
N LYS A 63 21.76 -24.88 -0.04
CA LYS A 63 21.15 -23.66 -0.57
C LYS A 63 19.76 -23.97 -1.10
N VAL A 64 18.75 -23.25 -0.60
CA VAL A 64 17.38 -23.23 -1.13
C VAL A 64 17.22 -21.91 -1.90
N GLU A 65 16.91 -22.02 -3.16
CA GLU A 65 16.69 -20.84 -4.02
C GLU A 65 15.42 -20.09 -3.59
N GLY A 66 15.45 -18.77 -3.78
CA GLY A 66 14.33 -17.91 -3.45
C GLY A 66 13.20 -18.03 -4.47
N LEU A 67 11.98 -18.01 -4.01
CA LEU A 67 10.78 -18.05 -4.87
C LEU A 67 10.46 -16.69 -5.51
N GLY A 68 11.23 -15.65 -5.18
CA GLY A 68 10.96 -14.30 -5.65
C GLY A 68 9.71 -13.67 -5.03
N GLY A 69 9.35 -12.49 -5.53
CA GLY A 69 8.19 -11.74 -5.07
C GLY A 69 8.55 -10.51 -4.23
N ASN A 70 7.53 -9.83 -3.75
CA ASN A 70 7.65 -8.62 -2.94
C ASN A 70 6.96 -8.80 -1.59
N LEU A 71 7.55 -8.20 -0.56
CA LEU A 71 6.98 -8.16 0.78
C LEU A 71 7.00 -6.73 1.31
N LYS A 72 5.85 -6.26 1.81
CA LYS A 72 5.72 -5.00 2.53
C LYS A 72 5.23 -5.29 3.94
N TYR A 73 5.83 -4.63 4.92
CA TYR A 73 5.40 -4.68 6.31
C TYR A 73 4.78 -3.33 6.67
N PHE A 74 3.59 -3.37 7.25
CA PHE A 74 2.89 -2.20 7.75
C PHE A 74 2.61 -2.37 9.24
N LYS A 75 2.71 -1.28 9.96
CA LYS A 75 2.26 -1.18 11.34
C LYS A 75 1.00 -0.32 11.34
N THR A 76 -0.07 -0.83 11.94
CA THR A 76 -1.27 -0.02 12.19
C THR A 76 -1.04 0.89 13.39
N ASP A 77 -1.60 2.07 13.33
CA ASP A 77 -1.61 3.04 14.42
C ASP A 77 -3.00 3.64 14.55
N PHE A 78 -3.27 4.30 15.66
CA PHE A 78 -4.52 4.99 15.90
C PHE A 78 -4.36 6.47 15.59
N VAL A 79 -5.42 7.06 15.06
CA VAL A 79 -5.58 8.52 14.97
C VAL A 79 -6.45 8.93 16.12
N ASP A 80 -6.02 9.93 16.90
CA ASP A 80 -6.82 10.46 18.00
C ASP A 80 -8.17 10.93 17.44
N TYR A 81 -9.25 10.43 18.05
CA TYR A 81 -10.60 10.83 17.73
C TYR A 81 -10.91 12.11 18.50
N ASP A 82 -10.51 13.25 17.96
CA ASP A 82 -11.03 14.55 18.34
C ASP A 82 -12.21 14.91 17.44
N GLU A 83 -13.01 15.92 17.83
CA GLU A 83 -14.07 16.45 16.97
C GLU A 83 -13.53 16.68 15.54
N PRO A 84 -14.32 16.37 14.49
CA PRO A 84 -13.86 16.41 13.10
C PRO A 84 -13.45 17.82 12.71
N THR A 85 -12.18 18.14 12.92
CA THR A 85 -11.57 19.37 12.47
C THR A 85 -10.87 19.13 11.15
N ASP A 86 -10.78 20.14 10.30
CA ASP A 86 -10.05 20.09 9.03
C ASP A 86 -8.62 19.57 9.21
N ARG A 87 -8.00 19.91 10.33
CA ARG A 87 -6.65 19.46 10.68
C ARG A 87 -6.57 17.94 10.86
N ASN A 88 -7.57 17.33 11.52
CA ASN A 88 -7.62 15.89 11.75
C ASN A 88 -7.92 15.15 10.45
N LYS A 89 -8.79 15.69 9.60
CA LYS A 89 -9.08 15.14 8.28
C LYS A 89 -7.84 15.15 7.37
N ILE A 90 -7.07 16.24 7.34
CA ILE A 90 -5.81 16.32 6.59
C ILE A 90 -4.79 15.30 7.14
N LYS A 91 -4.68 15.17 8.46
CA LYS A 91 -3.79 14.18 9.09
C LYS A 91 -4.19 12.76 8.70
N LEU A 92 -5.48 12.45 8.78
CA LEU A 92 -6.02 11.14 8.39
C LEU A 92 -5.74 10.84 6.90
N THR A 93 -5.94 11.80 6.01
CA THR A 93 -5.65 11.64 4.58
C THR A 93 -4.18 11.31 4.33
N LYS A 94 -3.27 12.01 5.00
CA LYS A 94 -1.84 11.72 4.89
C LYS A 94 -1.50 10.32 5.41
N GLN A 95 -2.12 9.88 6.49
CA GLN A 95 -1.92 8.55 7.06
C GLN A 95 -2.61 7.45 6.26
N ALA A 96 -3.76 7.74 5.62
CA ALA A 96 -4.46 6.81 4.74
C ALA A 96 -3.70 6.51 3.43
N THR A 97 -2.67 7.29 3.08
CA THR A 97 -1.88 7.12 1.86
C THR A 97 -1.43 5.67 1.64
N GLU A 98 -0.90 5.04 2.67
CA GLU A 98 -0.42 3.65 2.58
C GLU A 98 -1.56 2.66 2.39
N MET A 99 -2.72 2.88 3.01
CA MET A 99 -3.91 2.05 2.81
C MET A 99 -4.42 2.14 1.37
N LEU A 100 -4.42 3.33 0.79
CA LEU A 100 -4.80 3.55 -0.60
C LEU A 100 -3.80 2.89 -1.57
N CYS A 101 -2.51 2.97 -1.27
CA CYS A 101 -1.48 2.25 -2.01
C CYS A 101 -1.65 0.73 -1.93
N ILE A 102 -2.08 0.18 -0.78
CA ILE A 102 -2.40 -1.25 -0.63
C ILE A 102 -3.60 -1.61 -1.51
N LYS A 103 -4.67 -0.82 -1.46
CA LYS A 103 -5.88 -1.03 -2.25
C LYS A 103 -5.57 -1.09 -3.75
N GLU A 104 -4.79 -0.14 -4.24
CA GLU A 104 -4.44 -0.03 -5.66
C GLU A 104 -3.23 -0.91 -6.07
N GLY A 105 -2.48 -1.44 -5.11
CA GLY A 105 -1.28 -2.20 -5.36
C GLY A 105 -0.10 -1.37 -5.90
N THR A 106 -0.05 -0.08 -5.60
CA THR A 106 0.96 0.87 -6.08
C THR A 106 1.86 1.30 -4.93
N PHE A 107 3.11 0.91 -4.92
CA PHE A 107 4.02 1.14 -3.79
C PHE A 107 5.26 1.95 -4.12
N GLU A 108 5.59 2.12 -5.40
CA GLU A 108 6.72 2.93 -5.82
C GLU A 108 6.30 4.39 -5.88
N LYS A 109 6.82 5.21 -4.96
CA LYS A 109 6.58 6.64 -4.96
C LYS A 109 7.38 7.30 -6.08
N VAL A 110 6.70 7.97 -7.01
CA VAL A 110 7.30 8.65 -8.17
C VAL A 110 7.24 10.16 -8.06
N VAL A 111 6.29 10.70 -7.32
CA VAL A 111 6.20 12.14 -7.03
C VAL A 111 5.90 12.33 -5.55
N ASP A 112 6.60 13.27 -4.93
CA ASP A 112 6.39 13.71 -3.55
C ASP A 112 6.30 15.23 -3.54
N ASN A 113 5.08 15.74 -3.51
CA ASN A 113 4.78 17.17 -3.46
C ASN A 113 4.09 17.50 -2.14
N GLU A 114 4.14 18.76 -1.70
CA GLU A 114 3.51 19.17 -0.45
C GLU A 114 1.99 18.97 -0.45
N GLY A 115 1.31 19.13 -1.58
CA GLY A 115 -0.14 18.99 -1.72
C GLY A 115 -0.63 17.63 -2.24
N PHE A 116 0.27 16.80 -2.80
CA PHE A 116 -0.09 15.49 -3.34
C PHE A 116 1.09 14.54 -3.45
N LYS A 117 0.79 13.24 -3.58
CA LYS A 117 1.77 12.20 -3.94
C LYS A 117 1.27 11.34 -5.08
N ILE A 118 2.20 10.80 -5.85
CA ILE A 118 1.89 9.83 -6.90
C ILE A 118 2.72 8.57 -6.65
N PHE A 119 2.03 7.44 -6.68
CA PHE A 119 2.61 6.10 -6.58
C PHE A 119 2.31 5.30 -7.84
N LYS A 120 3.14 4.32 -8.15
CA LYS A 120 2.91 3.44 -9.30
C LYS A 120 3.20 1.98 -8.99
N ASN A 121 2.74 1.12 -9.88
CA ASN A 121 3.25 -0.22 -10.14
C ASN A 121 3.57 -0.35 -11.65
N LEU A 122 3.72 -1.57 -12.16
CA LEU A 122 4.04 -1.80 -13.57
C LEU A 122 2.95 -1.31 -14.55
N HIS A 123 1.69 -1.21 -14.11
CA HIS A 123 0.54 -1.00 -15.00
C HIS A 123 -0.38 0.14 -14.59
N HIS A 124 -0.22 0.68 -13.39
CA HIS A 124 -1.19 1.58 -12.79
C HIS A 124 -0.51 2.64 -11.92
N TYR A 125 -1.15 3.82 -11.84
CA TYR A 125 -0.73 4.92 -10.98
C TYR A 125 -1.83 5.28 -9.99
N THR A 126 -1.44 5.70 -8.79
CA THR A 126 -2.33 6.23 -7.76
C THR A 126 -1.89 7.63 -7.40
N GLY A 127 -2.77 8.59 -7.60
CA GLY A 127 -2.60 9.96 -7.14
C GLY A 127 -3.40 10.19 -5.86
N ILE A 128 -2.79 10.81 -4.87
CA ILE A 128 -3.43 11.14 -3.59
C ILE A 128 -3.22 12.63 -3.34
N ILE A 129 -4.30 13.40 -3.33
CA ILE A 129 -4.31 14.85 -3.23
C ILE A 129 -5.00 15.23 -1.92
N TRP A 130 -4.28 15.90 -1.04
CA TRP A 130 -4.83 16.42 0.22
C TRP A 130 -4.95 17.94 0.25
N ASP A 131 -4.40 18.63 -0.74
CA ASP A 131 -4.55 20.05 -0.94
C ASP A 131 -5.17 20.30 -2.33
N GLN A 132 -6.42 20.76 -2.35
CA GLN A 132 -7.16 21.01 -3.58
C GLN A 132 -6.49 22.08 -4.45
N THR A 133 -5.76 23.02 -3.85
CA THR A 133 -5.02 24.05 -4.60
C THR A 133 -3.89 23.47 -5.45
N ALA A 134 -3.47 22.24 -5.15
CA ALA A 134 -2.45 21.53 -5.91
C ALA A 134 -2.98 20.79 -7.16
N ILE A 135 -4.31 20.74 -7.37
CA ILE A 135 -4.93 20.04 -8.52
C ILE A 135 -4.36 20.52 -9.87
N PRO A 136 -4.19 21.82 -10.15
CA PRO A 136 -3.63 22.28 -11.42
C PRO A 136 -2.18 21.77 -11.63
N THR A 137 -1.38 21.72 -10.57
CA THR A 137 -0.01 21.19 -10.61
C THR A 137 -0.01 19.70 -10.81
N PHE A 138 -0.86 18.97 -10.11
CA PHE A 138 -1.06 17.52 -10.30
C PHE A 138 -1.41 17.20 -11.76
N LYS A 139 -2.36 17.92 -12.35
CA LYS A 139 -2.78 17.74 -13.76
C LYS A 139 -1.62 17.94 -14.74
N LYS A 140 -0.76 18.94 -14.51
CA LYS A 140 0.44 19.15 -15.32
C LYS A 140 1.38 17.97 -15.27
N VAL A 141 1.62 17.42 -14.08
CA VAL A 141 2.52 16.27 -13.87
C VAL A 141 2.00 15.02 -14.58
N ILE A 142 0.69 14.73 -14.50
CA ILE A 142 0.13 13.52 -15.10
C ILE A 142 -0.07 13.62 -16.61
N LYS A 143 -0.03 14.82 -17.20
CA LYS A 143 -0.34 15.06 -18.63
C LYS A 143 0.49 14.18 -19.55
N ASP A 144 1.78 14.06 -19.27
CA ASP A 144 2.75 13.34 -20.11
C ASP A 144 2.83 11.84 -19.79
N ILE A 145 2.17 11.40 -18.73
CA ILE A 145 2.15 9.99 -18.32
C ILE A 145 1.05 9.26 -19.08
N LYS A 146 1.42 8.32 -19.96
CA LYS A 146 0.49 7.49 -20.74
C LYS A 146 0.04 6.26 -19.93
N ALA A 147 -0.70 6.48 -18.84
CA ALA A 147 -1.19 5.40 -17.99
C ALA A 147 -2.56 5.75 -17.38
N LYS A 148 -3.21 4.76 -16.80
CA LYS A 148 -4.44 4.96 -16.01
C LYS A 148 -4.09 5.33 -14.58
N PHE A 149 -4.89 6.20 -14.00
CA PHE A 149 -4.76 6.68 -12.63
C PHE A 149 -6.02 6.39 -11.82
N SER A 150 -5.85 5.90 -10.61
CA SER A 150 -6.83 6.08 -9.53
C SER A 150 -6.44 7.33 -8.75
N VAL A 151 -7.32 8.32 -8.70
CA VAL A 151 -7.04 9.58 -8.01
C VAL A 151 -7.97 9.73 -6.82
N TYR A 152 -7.39 9.91 -5.65
CA TYR A 152 -8.05 10.13 -4.38
C TYR A 152 -7.87 11.58 -3.98
N ILE A 153 -8.98 12.28 -3.74
CA ILE A 153 -8.95 13.68 -3.36
C ILE A 153 -9.62 13.81 -2.01
N PHE A 154 -8.94 14.53 -1.12
CA PHE A 154 -9.52 14.94 0.13
C PHE A 154 -10.50 16.10 -0.12
N SER A 155 -11.73 15.95 0.35
CA SER A 155 -12.76 16.98 0.37
C SER A 155 -13.26 17.22 1.79
N LEU A 156 -13.53 18.47 2.11
CA LEU A 156 -14.19 18.86 3.35
C LEU A 156 -15.72 18.74 3.25
N GLY A 157 -16.25 18.52 2.05
CA GLY A 157 -17.66 18.37 1.74
C GLY A 157 -17.90 17.26 0.72
N ASP A 158 -19.14 17.14 0.24
CA ASP A 158 -19.57 16.13 -0.74
C ASP A 158 -19.20 16.48 -2.19
N GLU A 159 -18.16 17.26 -2.40
CA GLU A 159 -17.73 17.68 -3.75
C GLU A 159 -17.08 16.52 -4.50
N THR A 160 -17.49 16.32 -5.74
CA THR A 160 -17.02 15.20 -6.57
C THR A 160 -15.79 15.52 -7.40
N PHE A 161 -15.41 16.78 -7.55
CA PHE A 161 -14.29 17.28 -8.39
C PHE A 161 -14.31 16.81 -9.86
N ASP A 162 -15.38 16.18 -10.32
CA ASP A 162 -15.49 15.69 -11.70
C ASP A 162 -15.27 16.79 -12.73
N ASP A 163 -15.74 18.00 -12.41
CA ASP A 163 -15.63 19.16 -13.29
C ASP A 163 -14.19 19.61 -13.49
N GLU A 164 -13.38 19.53 -12.46
CA GLU A 164 -11.98 19.94 -12.50
C GLU A 164 -11.10 18.98 -13.32
N PHE A 165 -11.55 17.74 -13.48
CA PHE A 165 -10.81 16.70 -14.19
C PHE A 165 -11.40 16.35 -15.57
N LYS A 166 -12.35 17.11 -16.10
CA LYS A 166 -13.01 16.83 -17.40
C LYS A 166 -12.02 16.67 -18.55
N ASP A 167 -10.95 17.46 -18.56
CA ASP A 167 -9.92 17.46 -19.61
C ASP A 167 -9.01 16.22 -19.58
N VAL A 168 -8.97 15.49 -18.47
CA VAL A 168 -8.15 14.28 -18.27
C VAL A 168 -8.98 13.05 -17.90
N LYS A 169 -10.31 13.15 -17.97
CA LYS A 169 -11.25 12.10 -17.53
C LYS A 169 -11.01 10.72 -18.15
N GLN A 170 -10.48 10.64 -19.36
CA GLN A 170 -10.17 9.36 -20.01
C GLN A 170 -9.04 8.57 -19.34
N LYS A 171 -8.21 9.23 -18.51
CA LYS A 171 -7.05 8.64 -17.83
C LYS A 171 -7.28 8.40 -16.35
N ILE A 172 -8.32 9.00 -15.79
CA ILE A 172 -8.49 9.11 -14.33
C ILE A 172 -9.79 8.45 -13.91
N GLN A 173 -9.69 7.64 -12.86
CA GLN A 173 -10.82 7.23 -12.04
C GLN A 173 -10.73 8.02 -10.74
N LEU A 174 -11.66 8.95 -10.54
CA LEU A 174 -11.79 9.68 -9.28
C LEU A 174 -12.46 8.81 -8.23
N SER A 175 -11.98 8.88 -7.02
CA SER A 175 -12.58 8.23 -5.86
C SER A 175 -12.49 9.16 -4.66
N PRO A 176 -13.55 9.33 -3.89
CA PRO A 176 -13.45 10.02 -2.61
C PRO A 176 -12.53 9.23 -1.69
N ILE A 177 -11.88 9.93 -0.77
CA ILE A 177 -11.18 9.25 0.31
C ILE A 177 -12.25 8.64 1.22
N PRO A 178 -12.19 7.34 1.54
CA PRO A 178 -13.17 6.72 2.41
C PRO A 178 -13.24 7.48 3.74
N GLU A 179 -14.44 7.81 4.16
CA GLU A 179 -14.68 8.29 5.53
C GLU A 179 -14.29 7.18 6.52
N ALA A 180 -13.62 7.56 7.59
CA ALA A 180 -13.21 6.65 8.65
C ALA A 180 -14.34 6.39 9.64
#